data_13a133030374dac19eace940eb3d23a4
#
_entry.id   13a133030374dac19eace940eb3d23a4
#
_cell.length_a   1.000
_cell.length_b   1.000
_cell.length_c   1.000
_cell.angle_alpha   90.00
_cell.angle_beta   90.00
_cell.angle_gamma   90.00
#
_symmetry.space_group_name_H-M   'P 1'
#
loop_
_entity.id
_entity.type
_entity.pdbx_description
1 polymer ?
#
loop_
_entity_poly.entity_id
_entity_poly.type
_entity_poly.pdbx_seq_one_letter_code
_entity_poly.pdbx_strand_id
1 'polypeptide(L)'
;MLRLLNITKLWFPIVLILSTISCNLINPDEEIPTYFKISKFDIETNPSTQGSNSQNITDVWINIDGNLLGVYELPAKFPILSSGNHEIIVRAGIKNNGIAASSVIYPFYTFYTLDTLLDVNNVMVLNPKSTYKSECVFIWKEDFESSGITLKATSKSDTSIVINTLEVFEGNYSGAIFLDSLHRFFECRAIDSVFLPRNNTPVYLEINIKSNFEQISGSDYSFVIGMFANNSMSVTQNEIYFPNSTNNEWIKIYIDLSQFVVSHLDAKYFNLFIGANLDISVNSA
;
A
#
# COMPACT_ATOMS: atom_id res chain seq x y z
N MET A 1 -17.01 32.71 -72.61
CA MET A 1 -16.06 31.73 -72.11
C MET A 1 -14.74 32.30 -71.55
N LEU A 2 -14.30 33.51 -71.95
CA LEU A 2 -13.04 34.12 -71.50
C LEU A 2 -13.09 34.75 -70.06
N ARG A 3 -14.23 35.09 -69.51
CA ARG A 3 -14.34 35.71 -68.16
C ARG A 3 -14.22 34.70 -67.02
N LEU A 4 -14.58 33.43 -67.23
CA LEU A 4 -14.45 32.34 -66.24
C LEU A 4 -13.00 31.94 -66.02
N LEU A 5 -12.15 32.01 -67.06
CA LEU A 5 -10.73 31.63 -66.98
C LEU A 5 -9.91 32.61 -66.13
N ASN A 6 -10.30 33.88 -65.98
CA ASN A 6 -9.56 34.86 -65.19
C ASN A 6 -9.88 34.75 -63.68
N ILE A 7 -11.06 34.27 -63.31
CA ILE A 7 -11.45 34.08 -61.94
C ILE A 7 -10.70 32.90 -61.36
N THR A 8 -10.59 31.80 -62.08
CA THR A 8 -9.86 30.58 -61.63
C THR A 8 -8.39 30.84 -61.47
N LYS A 9 -7.76 31.69 -62.27
CA LYS A 9 -6.35 32.09 -62.12
C LYS A 9 -6.06 32.94 -60.89
N LEU A 10 -7.06 33.68 -60.38
CA LEU A 10 -6.92 34.50 -59.17
C LEU A 10 -7.16 33.66 -57.91
N TRP A 11 -8.05 32.68 -57.98
CA TRP A 11 -8.36 31.82 -56.84
C TRP A 11 -7.26 30.82 -56.49
N PHE A 12 -6.51 30.36 -57.48
CA PHE A 12 -5.42 29.37 -57.31
C PHE A 12 -4.30 29.86 -56.38
N PRO A 13 -3.74 31.09 -56.48
CA PRO A 13 -2.77 31.61 -55.56
C PRO A 13 -3.35 31.92 -54.17
N ILE A 14 -4.64 32.29 -54.08
CA ILE A 14 -5.32 32.53 -52.77
C ILE A 14 -5.48 31.22 -52.01
N VAL A 15 -5.87 30.13 -52.66
CA VAL A 15 -5.96 28.80 -52.03
C VAL A 15 -4.60 28.29 -51.65
N LEU A 16 -3.56 28.57 -52.42
CA LEU A 16 -2.19 28.16 -52.10
C LEU A 16 -1.62 28.93 -50.91
N ILE A 17 -1.94 30.22 -50.76
CA ILE A 17 -1.55 31.04 -49.62
C ILE A 17 -2.32 30.60 -48.34
N LEU A 18 -3.60 30.29 -48.46
CA LEU A 18 -4.41 29.79 -47.36
C LEU A 18 -3.92 28.41 -46.86
N SER A 19 -3.41 27.55 -47.74
CA SER A 19 -2.86 26.25 -47.36
C SER A 19 -1.51 26.34 -46.60
N THR A 20 -0.72 27.42 -46.79
CA THR A 20 0.54 27.60 -46.06
C THR A 20 0.34 28.16 -44.64
N ILE A 21 -0.80 28.79 -44.36
CA ILE A 21 -1.14 29.31 -43.02
C ILE A 21 -1.78 28.21 -42.14
N SER A 22 -2.17 27.12 -42.71
CA SER A 22 -2.89 26.03 -42.04
C SER A 22 -2.03 25.21 -41.07
N CYS A 23 -0.71 25.23 -41.21
CA CYS A 23 0.17 24.39 -40.40
C CYS A 23 0.07 24.72 -38.89
N ASN A 24 0.09 25.98 -38.52
CA ASN A 24 0.03 26.38 -37.10
C ASN A 24 -1.40 26.35 -36.50
N LEU A 25 -2.43 26.29 -37.36
CA LEU A 25 -3.82 26.18 -36.89
C LEU A 25 -4.25 24.72 -36.63
N ILE A 26 -3.62 23.76 -37.32
CA ILE A 26 -3.94 22.33 -37.23
C ILE A 26 -3.00 21.60 -36.27
N ASN A 27 -1.78 22.09 -36.11
CA ASN A 27 -0.76 21.53 -35.21
C ASN A 27 -0.11 22.68 -34.45
N PRO A 28 -0.75 23.16 -33.35
CA PRO A 28 -0.10 24.14 -32.47
C PRO A 28 1.18 23.55 -31.89
N ASP A 29 2.13 24.42 -31.53
CA ASP A 29 3.37 24.00 -30.86
C ASP A 29 3.02 23.18 -29.62
N GLU A 30 3.66 22.01 -29.49
CA GLU A 30 3.49 21.16 -28.31
C GLU A 30 4.06 21.86 -27.07
N GLU A 31 3.34 21.79 -25.96
CA GLU A 31 3.83 22.33 -24.70
C GLU A 31 5.04 21.54 -24.22
N ILE A 32 6.08 22.26 -23.83
CA ILE A 32 7.30 21.64 -23.29
C ILE A 32 7.06 21.26 -21.83
N PRO A 33 7.11 19.96 -21.46
CA PRO A 33 6.81 19.54 -20.11
C PRO A 33 7.93 19.85 -19.11
N THR A 34 7.54 20.06 -17.86
CA THR A 34 8.38 19.82 -16.68
C THR A 34 8.28 18.35 -16.31
N TYR A 35 9.36 17.75 -15.80
CA TYR A 35 9.33 16.36 -15.33
C TYR A 35 9.45 16.31 -13.83
N PHE A 36 8.57 15.52 -13.18
CA PHE A 36 8.78 15.10 -11.80
C PHE A 36 9.51 13.76 -11.76
N LYS A 37 10.44 13.65 -10.82
CA LYS A 37 11.14 12.41 -10.48
C LYS A 37 10.99 12.13 -8.99
N ILE A 38 10.40 11.01 -8.65
CA ILE A 38 10.20 10.54 -7.28
C ILE A 38 10.79 9.14 -7.18
N SER A 39 11.87 8.98 -6.42
CA SER A 39 12.53 7.68 -6.28
C SER A 39 11.88 6.82 -5.21
N LYS A 40 11.44 7.45 -4.12
CA LYS A 40 10.81 6.80 -2.97
C LYS A 40 9.95 7.82 -2.20
N PHE A 41 9.09 7.31 -1.33
CA PHE A 41 8.33 8.09 -0.37
C PHE A 41 8.70 7.58 1.03
N ASP A 42 9.20 8.44 1.89
CA ASP A 42 9.64 8.07 3.24
C ASP A 42 8.58 8.43 4.30
N ILE A 43 8.60 7.74 5.43
CA ILE A 43 7.83 8.10 6.62
C ILE A 43 8.76 8.32 7.81
N GLU A 44 8.34 9.20 8.70
CA GLU A 44 8.96 9.41 10.01
C GLU A 44 7.95 9.05 11.09
N THR A 45 8.37 8.26 12.07
CA THR A 45 7.51 7.77 13.16
C THR A 45 8.13 8.07 14.50
N ASN A 46 7.33 7.98 15.56
CA ASN A 46 7.82 7.84 16.93
C ASN A 46 7.91 6.35 17.27
N PRO A 47 9.12 5.75 17.33
CA PRO A 47 9.26 4.30 17.51
C PRO A 47 8.60 3.76 18.79
N SER A 48 8.54 4.56 19.85
CA SER A 48 7.97 4.12 21.13
C SER A 48 6.45 3.93 21.06
N THR A 49 5.74 4.69 20.23
CA THR A 49 4.28 4.71 20.17
C THR A 49 3.70 4.26 18.84
N GLN A 50 4.43 4.44 17.75
CA GLN A 50 3.95 4.24 16.37
C GLN A 50 4.65 3.08 15.65
N GLY A 51 5.66 2.47 16.28
CA GLY A 51 6.51 1.49 15.62
C GLY A 51 7.59 2.16 14.75
N SER A 52 8.23 1.38 13.90
CA SER A 52 9.36 1.84 13.10
C SER A 52 8.97 2.66 11.88
N ASN A 53 9.99 3.19 11.20
CA ASN A 53 9.83 3.85 9.90
C ASN A 53 9.61 2.87 8.73
N SER A 54 9.37 1.59 9.02
CA SER A 54 9.07 0.57 8.02
C SER A 54 7.83 0.97 7.21
N GLN A 55 7.94 0.91 5.89
CA GLN A 55 6.86 1.25 4.99
C GLN A 55 6.93 0.39 3.72
N ASN A 56 5.80 0.25 3.03
CA ASN A 56 5.70 -0.34 1.71
C ASN A 56 4.79 0.55 0.85
N ILE A 57 5.23 1.81 0.68
CA ILE A 57 4.58 2.78 -0.19
C ILE A 57 5.02 2.48 -1.61
N THR A 58 4.09 2.03 -2.43
CA THR A 58 4.36 1.58 -3.79
C THR A 58 3.98 2.59 -4.84
N ASP A 59 3.08 3.51 -4.51
CA ASP A 59 2.54 4.47 -5.45
C ASP A 59 2.49 5.87 -4.85
N VAL A 60 2.46 6.86 -5.73
CA VAL A 60 2.19 8.26 -5.37
C VAL A 60 1.01 8.79 -6.14
N TRP A 61 0.10 9.43 -5.42
CA TRP A 61 -1.06 10.14 -5.97
C TRP A 61 -0.72 11.61 -6.00
N ILE A 62 -0.66 12.18 -7.20
CA ILE A 62 -0.21 13.57 -7.42
C ILE A 62 -1.40 14.46 -7.71
N ASN A 63 -1.53 15.52 -6.94
CA ASN A 63 -2.46 16.60 -7.23
C ASN A 63 -1.67 17.88 -7.52
N ILE A 64 -2.17 18.68 -8.47
CA ILE A 64 -1.69 20.02 -8.78
C ILE A 64 -2.90 20.97 -8.66
N ASP A 65 -2.78 21.98 -7.83
CA ASP A 65 -3.85 22.97 -7.57
C ASP A 65 -5.20 22.29 -7.23
N GLY A 66 -5.15 21.24 -6.41
CA GLY A 66 -6.32 20.47 -5.99
C GLY A 66 -6.82 19.43 -7.00
N ASN A 67 -6.34 19.43 -8.26
CA ASN A 67 -6.77 18.49 -9.29
C ASN A 67 -5.85 17.27 -9.32
N LEU A 68 -6.44 16.07 -9.39
CA LEU A 68 -5.66 14.83 -9.53
C LEU A 68 -5.01 14.78 -10.90
N LEU A 69 -3.66 14.78 -10.94
CA LEU A 69 -2.88 14.58 -12.15
C LEU A 69 -2.81 13.10 -12.53
N GLY A 70 -2.54 12.24 -11.55
CA GLY A 70 -2.41 10.80 -11.78
C GLY A 70 -1.86 10.03 -10.59
N VAL A 71 -1.75 8.71 -10.80
CA VAL A 71 -1.17 7.76 -9.85
C VAL A 71 0.03 7.12 -10.53
N TYR A 72 1.17 7.15 -9.87
CA TYR A 72 2.44 6.68 -10.45
C TYR A 72 3.11 5.71 -9.49
N GLU A 73 3.47 4.54 -10.01
CA GLU A 73 4.20 3.53 -9.26
C GLU A 73 5.66 3.96 -9.07
N LEU A 74 6.18 3.79 -7.87
CA LEU A 74 7.56 4.16 -7.51
C LEU A 74 8.58 3.08 -7.93
N PRO A 75 9.78 3.47 -8.40
CA PRO A 75 10.24 4.84 -8.68
C PRO A 75 9.61 5.43 -9.95
N ALA A 76 9.20 6.69 -9.91
CA ALA A 76 8.46 7.35 -10.98
C ALA A 76 9.22 8.52 -11.61
N LYS A 77 9.06 8.67 -12.93
CA LYS A 77 9.41 9.88 -13.68
C LYS A 77 8.32 10.14 -14.73
N PHE A 78 7.66 11.29 -14.65
CA PHE A 78 6.52 11.59 -15.51
C PHE A 78 6.47 13.07 -15.89
N PRO A 79 5.90 13.41 -17.08
CA PRO A 79 5.79 14.78 -17.55
C PRO A 79 4.60 15.50 -16.92
N ILE A 80 4.72 16.81 -16.79
CA ILE A 80 3.67 17.74 -16.35
C ILE A 80 3.61 18.88 -17.34
N LEU A 81 2.46 19.09 -17.96
CA LEU A 81 2.18 20.18 -18.88
C LEU A 81 1.63 21.39 -18.11
N SER A 82 2.44 21.91 -17.20
CA SER A 82 2.13 23.12 -16.42
C SER A 82 3.39 23.91 -16.18
N SER A 83 3.25 25.22 -16.13
CA SER A 83 4.35 26.17 -15.84
C SER A 83 3.84 27.29 -14.93
N GLY A 84 4.74 27.86 -14.13
CA GLY A 84 4.37 28.88 -13.15
C GLY A 84 4.29 28.33 -11.73
N ASN A 85 3.71 29.10 -10.83
CA ASN A 85 3.55 28.73 -9.43
C ASN A 85 2.37 27.80 -9.24
N HIS A 86 2.62 26.64 -8.63
CA HIS A 86 1.60 25.61 -8.37
C HIS A 86 1.78 25.01 -6.98
N GLU A 87 0.65 24.63 -6.38
CA GLU A 87 0.61 23.77 -5.20
C GLU A 87 0.66 22.30 -5.64
N ILE A 88 1.66 21.58 -5.17
CA ILE A 88 1.83 20.15 -5.43
C ILE A 88 1.52 19.37 -4.15
N ILE A 89 0.58 18.44 -4.22
CA ILE A 89 0.26 17.53 -3.12
C ILE A 89 0.61 16.12 -3.56
N VAL A 90 1.49 15.45 -2.79
CA VAL A 90 1.86 14.05 -2.98
C VAL A 90 1.30 13.22 -1.83
N ARG A 91 0.50 12.23 -2.16
CA ARG A 91 -0.11 11.31 -1.19
C ARG A 91 0.46 9.93 -1.36
N ALA A 92 0.76 9.29 -0.24
CA ALA A 92 1.29 7.93 -0.22
C ALA A 92 0.21 6.91 -0.60
N GLY A 93 0.50 6.10 -1.61
CA GLY A 93 -0.32 4.98 -2.03
C GLY A 93 0.29 3.65 -1.59
N ILE A 94 -0.56 2.73 -1.18
CA ILE A 94 -0.21 1.38 -0.76
C ILE A 94 -1.01 0.34 -1.54
N LYS A 95 -0.53 -0.90 -1.55
CA LYS A 95 -1.32 -2.05 -2.02
C LYS A 95 -2.16 -2.56 -0.85
N ASN A 96 -3.47 -2.28 -0.90
CA ASN A 96 -4.41 -2.72 0.13
C ASN A 96 -4.46 -4.25 0.20
N ASN A 97 -4.30 -4.82 1.38
CA ASN A 97 -4.19 -6.27 1.59
C ASN A 97 -3.10 -6.94 0.72
N GLY A 98 -2.02 -6.23 0.39
CA GLY A 98 -0.96 -6.75 -0.47
C GLY A 98 -1.38 -7.08 -1.91
N ILE A 99 -2.58 -6.68 -2.35
CA ILE A 99 -3.11 -6.98 -3.69
C ILE A 99 -2.56 -5.97 -4.69
N ALA A 100 -1.78 -6.43 -5.66
CA ALA A 100 -1.09 -5.56 -6.63
C ALA A 100 -2.02 -4.59 -7.38
N ALA A 101 -3.25 -4.99 -7.69
CA ALA A 101 -4.23 -4.17 -8.39
C ALA A 101 -4.99 -3.18 -7.49
N SER A 102 -4.80 -3.22 -6.17
CA SER A 102 -5.55 -2.42 -5.20
C SER A 102 -4.73 -1.26 -4.63
N SER A 103 -4.28 -0.35 -5.49
CA SER A 103 -3.64 0.87 -5.03
C SER A 103 -4.66 1.81 -4.38
N VAL A 104 -4.40 2.21 -3.15
CA VAL A 104 -5.22 3.16 -2.39
C VAL A 104 -4.35 4.17 -1.66
N ILE A 105 -4.85 5.38 -1.47
CA ILE A 105 -4.19 6.36 -0.59
C ILE A 105 -4.28 5.82 0.85
N TYR A 106 -3.13 5.68 1.52
CA TYR A 106 -3.15 5.23 2.90
C TYR A 106 -3.76 6.28 3.82
N PRO A 107 -4.84 5.97 4.53
CA PRO A 107 -5.64 6.99 5.22
C PRO A 107 -4.94 7.64 6.42
N PHE A 108 -3.92 6.99 6.98
CA PHE A 108 -3.27 7.44 8.21
C PHE A 108 -2.05 8.32 8.01
N TYR A 109 -1.48 8.43 6.79
CA TYR A 109 -0.35 9.30 6.54
C TYR A 109 -0.78 10.74 6.23
N THR A 110 0.03 11.71 6.66
CA THR A 110 -0.10 13.10 6.23
C THR A 110 0.28 13.23 4.75
N PHE A 111 -0.13 14.33 4.12
CA PHE A 111 0.25 14.61 2.74
C PHE A 111 1.57 15.39 2.71
N TYR A 112 2.39 15.14 1.71
CA TYR A 112 3.51 16.01 1.39
C TYR A 112 3.00 17.13 0.49
N THR A 113 3.15 18.39 0.92
CA THR A 113 2.71 19.58 0.18
C THR A 113 3.90 20.47 -0.13
N LEU A 114 3.95 20.99 -1.34
CA LEU A 114 5.00 21.86 -1.83
C LEU A 114 4.44 22.94 -2.74
N ASP A 115 4.62 24.21 -2.38
CA ASP A 115 4.41 25.35 -3.28
C ASP A 115 5.70 25.62 -4.04
N THR A 116 5.65 25.57 -5.37
CA THR A 116 6.86 25.69 -6.19
C THR A 116 6.56 26.27 -7.56
N LEU A 117 7.63 26.86 -8.16
CA LEU A 117 7.64 27.28 -9.55
C LEU A 117 8.00 26.08 -10.45
N LEU A 118 7.14 25.78 -11.40
CA LEU A 118 7.38 24.79 -12.44
C LEU A 118 8.00 25.47 -13.67
N ASP A 119 9.25 25.16 -13.92
CA ASP A 119 9.98 25.61 -15.10
C ASP A 119 9.92 24.55 -16.20
N VAL A 120 9.55 24.96 -17.40
CA VAL A 120 9.52 24.07 -18.57
C VAL A 120 10.91 23.49 -18.87
N ASN A 121 10.93 22.29 -19.44
CA ASN A 121 12.16 21.58 -19.81
C ASN A 121 13.11 21.28 -18.63
N ASN A 122 12.56 21.17 -17.42
CA ASN A 122 13.32 20.88 -16.21
C ASN A 122 12.91 19.53 -15.62
N VAL A 123 13.79 18.94 -14.79
CA VAL A 123 13.50 17.74 -14.00
C VAL A 123 13.52 18.11 -12.53
N MET A 124 12.36 18.17 -11.90
CA MET A 124 12.23 18.42 -10.47
C MET A 124 12.27 17.09 -9.71
N VAL A 125 13.26 16.94 -8.83
CA VAL A 125 13.35 15.77 -7.94
C VAL A 125 12.60 16.06 -6.66
N LEU A 126 11.57 15.26 -6.38
CA LEU A 126 10.79 15.32 -5.15
C LEU A 126 11.21 14.18 -4.22
N ASN A 127 11.41 14.49 -2.94
CA ASN A 127 11.71 13.52 -1.88
C ASN A 127 10.61 13.61 -0.81
N PRO A 128 9.40 13.11 -1.11
CA PRO A 128 8.28 13.26 -0.20
C PRO A 128 8.51 12.47 1.08
N LYS A 129 8.12 13.09 2.19
CA LYS A 129 8.12 12.51 3.52
C LYS A 129 6.78 12.77 4.19
N SER A 130 6.33 11.81 4.98
CA SER A 130 5.10 11.89 5.75
C SER A 130 5.31 11.43 7.19
N THR A 131 4.33 11.69 8.01
CA THR A 131 4.18 11.18 9.37
C THR A 131 2.78 10.58 9.50
N TYR A 132 2.51 9.85 10.56
CA TYR A 132 1.12 9.54 10.89
C TYR A 132 0.38 10.82 11.28
N LYS A 133 -0.89 10.90 10.87
CA LYS A 133 -1.78 11.99 11.29
C LYS A 133 -1.95 11.97 12.81
N SER A 134 -2.14 13.14 13.40
CA SER A 134 -2.26 13.31 14.87
C SER A 134 -3.46 12.57 15.48
N GLU A 135 -4.51 12.34 14.71
CA GLU A 135 -5.71 11.60 15.11
C GLU A 135 -5.58 10.08 15.07
N CYS A 136 -4.44 9.55 14.58
CA CYS A 136 -4.19 8.11 14.56
C CYS A 136 -4.01 7.55 15.97
N VAL A 137 -4.68 6.45 16.26
CA VAL A 137 -4.59 5.75 17.54
C VAL A 137 -3.97 4.38 17.34
N PHE A 138 -2.84 4.13 17.96
CA PHE A 138 -2.14 2.84 17.96
C PHE A 138 -2.56 2.08 19.21
N ILE A 139 -3.56 1.22 19.05
CA ILE A 139 -4.20 0.54 20.20
C ILE A 139 -3.50 -0.75 20.62
N TRP A 140 -2.66 -1.32 19.77
CA TRP A 140 -1.88 -2.51 20.03
C TRP A 140 -0.61 -2.52 19.19
N LYS A 141 0.48 -2.98 19.76
CA LYS A 141 1.77 -3.14 19.12
C LYS A 141 2.48 -4.36 19.69
N GLU A 142 3.05 -5.20 18.82
CA GLU A 142 3.98 -6.26 19.20
C GLU A 142 5.27 -6.09 18.38
N ASP A 143 6.35 -5.79 19.07
CA ASP A 143 7.67 -5.62 18.48
C ASP A 143 8.68 -6.67 18.94
N PHE A 144 8.25 -7.60 19.82
CA PHE A 144 9.06 -8.66 20.40
C PHE A 144 10.27 -8.19 21.25
N GLU A 145 10.40 -6.88 21.49
CA GLU A 145 11.50 -6.30 22.28
C GLU A 145 11.23 -6.32 23.80
N SER A 146 9.99 -6.61 24.18
CA SER A 146 9.58 -6.70 25.58
C SER A 146 9.92 -8.06 26.20
N SER A 147 9.87 -8.15 27.52
CA SER A 147 10.12 -9.40 28.28
C SER A 147 9.08 -10.50 28.07
N GLY A 148 8.00 -10.22 27.37
CA GLY A 148 6.92 -11.17 27.06
C GLY A 148 6.32 -10.91 25.69
N ILE A 149 5.76 -11.97 25.08
CA ILE A 149 5.05 -11.91 23.81
C ILE A 149 3.57 -11.73 24.12
N THR A 150 2.93 -10.77 23.45
CA THR A 150 1.48 -10.51 23.60
C THR A 150 0.62 -11.45 22.74
N LEU A 151 1.23 -12.35 22.01
CA LEU A 151 0.59 -13.40 21.21
C LEU A 151 0.74 -14.76 21.89
N LYS A 152 -0.37 -15.39 22.25
CA LYS A 152 -0.36 -16.68 22.96
C LYS A 152 -0.98 -17.77 22.11
N ALA A 153 -0.29 -18.92 22.03
CA ALA A 153 -0.82 -20.12 21.36
C ALA A 153 -2.17 -20.54 21.96
N THR A 154 -3.12 -20.90 21.09
CA THR A 154 -4.40 -21.47 21.51
C THR A 154 -4.23 -22.95 21.88
N SER A 155 -5.28 -23.52 22.49
CA SER A 155 -5.28 -24.95 22.83
C SER A 155 -5.31 -25.89 21.62
N LYS A 156 -5.52 -25.37 20.42
CA LYS A 156 -5.49 -26.13 19.17
C LYS A 156 -4.10 -26.24 18.57
N SER A 157 -3.19 -25.36 18.99
CA SER A 157 -1.87 -25.22 18.38
C SER A 157 -0.91 -26.33 18.83
N ASP A 158 -0.16 -26.92 17.89
CA ASP A 158 0.87 -27.90 18.15
C ASP A 158 2.21 -27.26 18.56
N THR A 159 2.36 -25.95 18.29
CA THR A 159 3.59 -25.20 18.55
C THR A 159 3.24 -23.79 19.06
N SER A 160 4.24 -23.00 19.34
CA SER A 160 4.07 -21.61 19.79
C SER A 160 4.99 -20.67 19.03
N ILE A 161 4.64 -19.37 19.06
CA ILE A 161 5.55 -18.33 18.61
C ILE A 161 6.69 -18.20 19.61
N VAL A 162 7.91 -18.11 19.09
CA VAL A 162 9.12 -17.99 19.90
C VAL A 162 9.92 -16.76 19.48
N ILE A 163 10.69 -16.21 20.42
CA ILE A 163 11.63 -15.12 20.14
C ILE A 163 12.75 -15.66 19.25
N ASN A 164 13.03 -14.93 18.18
CA ASN A 164 14.11 -15.21 17.25
C ASN A 164 15.09 -14.04 17.20
N THR A 165 16.38 -14.34 17.18
CA THR A 165 17.48 -13.37 17.14
C THR A 165 18.29 -13.45 15.84
N LEU A 166 18.02 -14.44 14.99
CA LEU A 166 18.77 -14.67 13.75
C LEU A 166 18.12 -14.00 12.55
N GLU A 167 16.80 -14.05 12.48
CA GLU A 167 16.00 -13.51 11.40
C GLU A 167 15.16 -12.36 11.95
N VAL A 168 15.75 -11.19 12.00
CA VAL A 168 15.17 -9.99 12.58
C VAL A 168 14.96 -8.93 11.50
N PHE A 169 13.79 -8.29 11.47
CA PHE A 169 13.51 -7.19 10.55
C PHE A 169 14.17 -5.90 11.04
N GLU A 170 14.00 -5.60 12.33
CA GLU A 170 14.57 -4.45 13.02
C GLU A 170 14.63 -4.71 14.53
N GLY A 171 15.43 -3.91 15.25
CA GLY A 171 15.67 -4.15 16.67
C GLY A 171 16.58 -5.36 16.90
N ASN A 172 16.26 -6.13 17.93
CA ASN A 172 17.06 -7.29 18.35
C ASN A 172 16.31 -8.62 18.19
N TYR A 173 14.97 -8.56 18.05
CA TYR A 173 14.11 -9.74 18.12
C TYR A 173 13.01 -9.71 17.07
N SER A 174 12.52 -10.89 16.73
CA SER A 174 11.31 -11.12 15.96
C SER A 174 10.52 -12.29 16.55
N GLY A 175 9.27 -12.45 16.15
CA GLY A 175 8.49 -13.64 16.45
C GLY A 175 8.64 -14.66 15.35
N ALA A 176 9.02 -15.89 15.67
CA ALA A 176 9.15 -17.00 14.72
C ALA A 176 8.17 -18.11 15.02
N ILE A 177 7.65 -18.71 13.96
CA ILE A 177 6.77 -19.88 13.97
C ILE A 177 7.46 -20.97 13.14
N PHE A 178 7.65 -22.13 13.74
CA PHE A 178 8.26 -23.27 13.07
C PHE A 178 7.23 -24.40 12.96
N LEU A 179 7.00 -24.87 11.74
CA LEU A 179 6.16 -26.03 11.45
C LEU A 179 7.02 -27.14 10.85
N ASP A 180 6.73 -28.37 11.24
CA ASP A 180 7.39 -29.58 10.75
C ASP A 180 6.39 -30.75 10.70
N SER A 181 6.90 -31.96 10.43
CA SER A 181 6.07 -33.16 10.34
C SER A 181 5.35 -33.54 11.65
N LEU A 182 5.83 -33.07 12.80
CA LEU A 182 5.27 -33.34 14.14
C LEU A 182 4.43 -32.17 14.65
N HIS A 183 4.75 -30.95 14.22
CA HIS A 183 4.09 -29.71 14.62
C HIS A 183 3.53 -29.03 13.37
N ARG A 184 2.31 -29.42 12.99
CA ARG A 184 1.71 -29.04 11.70
C ARG A 184 0.77 -27.85 11.76
N PHE A 185 0.26 -27.57 12.96
CA PHE A 185 -0.76 -26.53 13.15
C PHE A 185 -0.31 -25.51 14.17
N PHE A 186 -0.39 -24.27 13.78
CA PHE A 186 -0.16 -23.13 14.66
C PHE A 186 -1.38 -22.23 14.64
N GLU A 187 -1.84 -21.84 15.81
CA GLU A 187 -2.82 -20.78 16.01
C GLU A 187 -2.46 -20.00 17.28
N CYS A 188 -2.33 -18.72 17.18
CA CYS A 188 -2.18 -17.85 18.34
C CYS A 188 -3.25 -16.75 18.37
N ARG A 189 -3.42 -16.17 19.54
CA ARG A 189 -4.34 -15.07 19.80
C ARG A 189 -3.61 -13.97 20.56
N ALA A 190 -3.85 -12.70 20.21
CA ALA A 190 -3.41 -11.59 21.02
C ALA A 190 -4.08 -11.65 22.40
N ILE A 191 -3.29 -11.49 23.46
CA ILE A 191 -3.75 -11.50 24.85
C ILE A 191 -4.67 -10.31 25.09
N ASP A 192 -4.28 -9.16 24.55
CA ASP A 192 -5.00 -7.91 24.73
C ASP A 192 -6.28 -7.88 23.88
N SER A 193 -7.34 -7.42 24.50
CA SER A 193 -8.60 -7.14 23.82
C SER A 193 -8.59 -5.72 23.27
N VAL A 194 -8.91 -5.56 22.00
CA VAL A 194 -8.95 -4.26 21.35
C VAL A 194 -10.39 -3.81 21.07
N PHE A 195 -10.65 -2.53 21.27
CA PHE A 195 -11.94 -1.90 21.02
C PHE A 195 -11.82 -1.05 19.74
N LEU A 196 -12.37 -1.57 18.66
CA LEU A 196 -12.25 -0.95 17.33
C LEU A 196 -13.47 -0.06 17.02
N PRO A 197 -13.27 1.08 16.33
CA PRO A 197 -14.36 1.97 15.96
C PRO A 197 -15.26 1.33 14.91
N ARG A 198 -16.60 1.47 15.05
CA ARG A 198 -17.62 0.84 14.17
C ARG A 198 -18.39 1.86 13.34
N ASN A 199 -17.85 3.04 13.21
CA ASN A 199 -18.46 4.20 12.53
C ASN A 199 -17.84 4.49 11.16
N ASN A 200 -17.38 3.45 10.46
CA ASN A 200 -16.64 3.53 9.18
C ASN A 200 -15.29 4.28 9.27
N THR A 201 -14.76 4.53 10.46
CA THR A 201 -13.37 4.99 10.60
C THR A 201 -12.44 3.88 10.11
N PRO A 202 -11.43 4.20 9.30
CA PRO A 202 -10.46 3.20 8.83
C PRO A 202 -9.79 2.46 9.99
N VAL A 203 -9.66 1.15 9.87
CA VAL A 203 -8.96 0.28 10.81
C VAL A 203 -8.00 -0.61 10.02
N TYR A 204 -6.72 -0.54 10.35
CA TYR A 204 -5.69 -1.31 9.67
C TYR A 204 -4.82 -2.08 10.64
N LEU A 205 -4.38 -3.24 10.22
CA LEU A 205 -3.23 -3.93 10.80
C LEU A 205 -2.04 -3.72 9.87
N GLU A 206 -0.96 -3.17 10.40
CA GLU A 206 0.34 -3.11 9.73
C GLU A 206 1.22 -4.23 10.27
N ILE A 207 1.81 -5.02 9.39
CA ILE A 207 2.65 -6.16 9.79
C ILE A 207 3.86 -6.29 8.86
N ASN A 208 5.03 -6.54 9.45
CA ASN A 208 6.20 -6.99 8.72
C ASN A 208 6.27 -8.50 8.82
N ILE A 209 6.31 -9.19 7.70
CA ILE A 209 6.37 -10.65 7.64
C ILE A 209 7.50 -11.12 6.72
N LYS A 210 8.02 -12.29 7.06
CA LYS A 210 8.96 -13.06 6.25
C LYS A 210 8.55 -14.52 6.31
N SER A 211 8.48 -15.19 5.17
CA SER A 211 8.13 -16.61 5.09
C SER A 211 8.97 -17.31 4.06
N ASN A 212 9.34 -18.53 4.36
CA ASN A 212 10.10 -19.43 3.49
C ASN A 212 9.25 -20.62 3.03
N PHE A 213 7.94 -20.45 2.90
CA PHE A 213 7.09 -21.51 2.37
C PHE A 213 7.56 -21.87 0.97
N GLU A 214 8.16 -23.03 0.81
CA GLU A 214 8.34 -23.61 -0.49
C GLU A 214 7.03 -24.26 -0.89
N GLN A 215 6.51 -23.90 -2.07
CA GLN A 215 5.41 -24.65 -2.66
C GLN A 215 5.93 -26.01 -3.07
N ILE A 216 5.85 -26.97 -2.17
CA ILE A 216 6.04 -28.37 -2.52
C ILE A 216 4.79 -28.76 -3.29
N SER A 217 4.95 -29.16 -4.55
CA SER A 217 3.85 -29.61 -5.40
C SER A 217 3.05 -30.70 -4.69
N GLY A 218 1.77 -30.39 -4.38
CA GLY A 218 0.87 -31.32 -3.68
C GLY A 218 0.80 -31.17 -2.16
N SER A 219 1.48 -30.17 -1.55
CA SER A 219 1.23 -29.79 -0.16
C SER A 219 0.42 -28.49 -0.12
N ASP A 220 -0.68 -28.51 0.62
CA ASP A 220 -1.41 -27.31 0.99
C ASP A 220 -0.81 -26.77 2.30
N TYR A 221 -0.25 -25.59 2.26
CA TYR A 221 0.03 -24.83 3.47
C TYR A 221 -0.85 -23.58 3.46
N SER A 222 -1.26 -23.18 4.61
CA SER A 222 -1.97 -21.92 4.79
C SER A 222 -1.28 -21.12 5.88
N PHE A 223 -1.12 -19.85 5.61
CA PHE A 223 -0.83 -18.85 6.63
C PHE A 223 -1.98 -17.86 6.61
N VAL A 224 -2.52 -17.55 7.76
CA VAL A 224 -3.72 -16.73 7.89
C VAL A 224 -3.56 -15.68 8.98
N ILE A 225 -4.03 -14.50 8.69
CA ILE A 225 -4.18 -13.41 9.66
C ILE A 225 -5.66 -13.08 9.75
N GLY A 226 -6.17 -12.96 10.95
CA GLY A 226 -7.58 -12.70 11.16
C GLY A 226 -7.88 -12.13 12.53
N MET A 227 -9.18 -12.13 12.85
CA MET A 227 -9.67 -11.55 14.08
C MET A 227 -10.70 -12.47 14.74
N PHE A 228 -10.65 -12.55 16.05
CA PHE A 228 -11.77 -13.02 16.86
C PHE A 228 -12.68 -11.84 17.17
N ALA A 229 -13.96 -11.97 16.82
CA ALA A 229 -15.01 -11.07 17.26
C ALA A 229 -15.70 -11.70 18.49
N ASN A 230 -15.63 -11.03 19.63
CA ASN A 230 -16.12 -11.56 20.89
C ASN A 230 -17.37 -10.80 21.33
N ASN A 231 -18.47 -11.50 21.50
CA ASN A 231 -19.67 -10.97 22.11
C ASN A 231 -19.97 -11.67 23.46
N SER A 232 -21.12 -11.38 24.07
CA SER A 232 -21.46 -11.94 25.38
C SER A 232 -21.72 -13.45 25.39
N MET A 233 -22.03 -14.04 24.22
CA MET A 233 -22.51 -15.41 24.08
C MET A 233 -21.61 -16.29 23.22
N SER A 234 -20.83 -15.70 22.30
CA SER A 234 -20.03 -16.42 21.34
C SER A 234 -18.74 -15.69 20.98
N VAL A 235 -17.80 -16.45 20.46
CA VAL A 235 -16.58 -15.98 19.84
C VAL A 235 -16.59 -16.45 18.39
N THR A 236 -16.55 -15.51 17.46
CA THR A 236 -16.48 -15.83 16.03
C THR A 236 -15.06 -15.59 15.55
N GLN A 237 -14.45 -16.62 14.99
CA GLN A 237 -13.14 -16.53 14.33
C GLN A 237 -13.36 -16.22 12.86
N ASN A 238 -12.66 -15.21 12.37
CA ASN A 238 -12.74 -14.79 10.97
C ASN A 238 -11.36 -14.67 10.38
N GLU A 239 -11.12 -15.42 9.33
CA GLU A 239 -9.95 -15.35 8.49
C GLU A 239 -10.12 -14.16 7.55
N ILE A 240 -9.13 -13.25 7.55
CA ILE A 240 -9.26 -11.98 6.82
C ILE A 240 -8.25 -11.91 5.68
N TYR A 241 -7.03 -12.37 5.92
CA TYR A 241 -5.95 -12.24 4.99
C TYR A 241 -5.08 -13.50 4.94
N PHE A 242 -4.74 -13.94 3.73
CA PHE A 242 -3.89 -15.10 3.44
C PHE A 242 -2.63 -14.60 2.72
N PRO A 243 -1.53 -14.36 3.44
CA PRO A 243 -0.27 -13.95 2.83
C PRO A 243 0.27 -14.99 1.86
N ASN A 244 0.73 -14.55 0.71
CA ASN A 244 1.58 -15.39 -0.15
C ASN A 244 2.96 -15.56 0.47
N SER A 245 3.74 -16.55 -0.02
CA SER A 245 5.15 -16.66 0.31
C SER A 245 5.89 -15.36 0.00
N THR A 246 6.75 -14.93 0.92
CA THR A 246 7.58 -13.75 0.72
C THR A 246 8.94 -14.08 0.09
N ASN A 247 9.15 -15.33 -0.35
CA ASN A 247 10.41 -15.81 -0.89
C ASN A 247 11.62 -15.53 0.03
N ASN A 248 11.38 -15.65 1.34
CA ASN A 248 12.38 -15.38 2.37
C ASN A 248 12.84 -13.91 2.46
N GLU A 249 12.02 -12.98 1.99
CA GLU A 249 12.25 -11.54 2.12
C GLU A 249 11.28 -10.93 3.13
N TRP A 250 11.74 -9.93 3.88
CA TRP A 250 10.85 -9.16 4.74
C TRP A 250 9.98 -8.20 3.92
N ILE A 251 8.69 -8.26 4.10
CA ILE A 251 7.73 -7.35 3.47
C ILE A 251 6.79 -6.75 4.52
N LYS A 252 6.43 -5.48 4.32
CA LYS A 252 5.35 -4.84 5.08
C LYS A 252 4.04 -4.97 4.33
N ILE A 253 2.99 -5.32 5.05
CA ILE A 253 1.63 -5.45 4.52
C ILE A 253 0.70 -4.58 5.35
N TYR A 254 -0.25 -3.94 4.67
CA TYR A 254 -1.33 -3.15 5.25
C TYR A 254 -2.63 -3.92 5.05
N ILE A 255 -3.22 -4.42 6.13
CA ILE A 255 -4.44 -5.22 6.09
C ILE A 255 -5.61 -4.34 6.55
N ASP A 256 -6.56 -4.11 5.66
CA ASP A 256 -7.77 -3.35 5.95
C ASP A 256 -8.77 -4.20 6.73
N LEU A 257 -8.99 -3.84 7.98
CA LEU A 257 -9.93 -4.48 8.89
C LEU A 257 -11.28 -3.76 8.97
N SER A 258 -11.45 -2.66 8.26
CA SER A 258 -12.62 -1.76 8.40
C SER A 258 -13.94 -2.49 8.14
N GLN A 259 -14.01 -3.26 7.05
CA GLN A 259 -15.23 -4.00 6.69
C GLN A 259 -15.54 -5.12 7.69
N PHE A 260 -14.51 -5.81 8.18
CA PHE A 260 -14.68 -6.82 9.20
C PHE A 260 -15.27 -6.22 10.48
N VAL A 261 -14.74 -5.10 10.94
CA VAL A 261 -15.21 -4.43 12.17
C VAL A 261 -16.66 -3.99 12.05
N VAL A 262 -17.04 -3.40 10.92
CA VAL A 262 -18.42 -2.93 10.66
C VAL A 262 -19.40 -4.10 10.53
N SER A 263 -18.96 -5.25 10.03
CA SER A 263 -19.84 -6.44 9.92
C SER A 263 -20.12 -7.14 11.26
N HIS A 264 -19.39 -6.78 12.35
CA HIS A 264 -19.51 -7.37 13.68
C HIS A 264 -19.93 -6.31 14.74
N LEU A 265 -21.06 -5.66 14.51
CA LEU A 265 -21.58 -4.60 15.40
C LEU A 265 -21.93 -5.08 16.81
N ASP A 266 -22.21 -6.37 16.99
CA ASP A 266 -22.51 -7.02 18.26
C ASP A 266 -21.26 -7.43 19.07
N ALA A 267 -20.08 -7.42 18.45
CA ALA A 267 -18.84 -7.74 19.14
C ALA A 267 -18.54 -6.71 20.24
N LYS A 268 -18.19 -7.15 21.41
CA LYS A 268 -17.77 -6.27 22.52
C LYS A 268 -16.33 -5.82 22.35
N TYR A 269 -15.47 -6.73 21.92
CA TYR A 269 -14.05 -6.51 21.70
C TYR A 269 -13.52 -7.50 20.64
N PHE A 270 -12.35 -7.22 20.16
CA PHE A 270 -11.67 -8.05 19.16
C PHE A 270 -10.30 -8.48 19.67
N ASN A 271 -9.78 -9.61 19.14
CA ASN A 271 -8.40 -10.02 19.32
C ASN A 271 -7.84 -10.44 17.97
N LEU A 272 -6.63 -10.02 17.68
CA LEU A 272 -5.88 -10.54 16.54
C LEU A 272 -5.63 -12.03 16.72
N PHE A 273 -5.69 -12.79 15.63
CA PHE A 273 -5.11 -14.12 15.56
C PHE A 273 -4.21 -14.29 14.33
N ILE A 274 -3.25 -15.17 14.47
CA ILE A 274 -2.39 -15.64 13.39
C ILE A 274 -2.45 -17.16 13.41
N GLY A 275 -2.66 -17.76 12.25
CA GLY A 275 -2.69 -19.19 12.07
C GLY A 275 -1.77 -19.62 10.93
N ALA A 276 -1.23 -20.82 11.06
CA ALA A 276 -0.48 -21.48 10.01
C ALA A 276 -0.72 -22.99 10.05
N ASN A 277 -0.83 -23.60 8.89
CA ASN A 277 -1.00 -25.04 8.76
C ASN A 277 -0.03 -25.59 7.70
N LEU A 278 0.60 -26.70 8.01
CA LEU A 278 1.40 -27.46 7.09
C LEU A 278 0.69 -28.78 6.78
N ASP A 279 0.03 -28.86 5.64
CA ASP A 279 -0.53 -30.11 5.15
C ASP A 279 0.54 -30.86 4.35
N ILE A 280 1.07 -31.90 4.96
CA ILE A 280 1.94 -32.86 4.27
C ILE A 280 1.00 -33.92 3.70
N SER A 281 0.30 -33.62 2.62
CA SER A 281 -0.35 -34.63 1.82
C SER A 281 0.75 -35.49 1.20
N VAL A 282 1.06 -36.55 1.85
CA VAL A 282 2.02 -37.54 1.39
C VAL A 282 1.54 -38.07 0.04
N ASN A 283 2.24 -37.73 -1.01
CA ASN A 283 2.26 -38.56 -2.19
C ASN A 283 2.90 -39.90 -1.78
N SER A 284 2.12 -40.77 -1.16
CA SER A 284 2.41 -42.20 -1.07
C SER A 284 2.13 -42.79 -2.44
N ALA A 285 3.12 -42.80 -3.29
CA ALA A 285 3.20 -43.70 -4.44
C ALA A 285 4.32 -44.68 -4.22
#